data_11e249a378aa9f303f023f889cce6228
#
_entry.id   11e249a378aa9f303f023f889cce6228
#
_cell.length_a   1.000
_cell.length_b   1.000
_cell.length_c   1.000
_cell.angle_alpha   90.00
_cell.angle_beta   90.00
_cell.angle_gamma   90.00
#
_symmetry.space_group_name_H-M   'P 1'
#
loop_
_entity.id
_entity.type
_entity.pdbx_description
1 polymer ?
#
loop_
_entity_poly.entity_id
_entity_poly.type
_entity_poly.pdbx_seq_one_letter_code
_entity_poly.pdbx_strand_id
1 'polypeptide(L)'
;SKDGKRTALIHLYFNIIGSVVLLAAIYAVRYTIGIPVWNDVMNKSSIANIHTLSSVAAMILFLPFSRVLSRLAVLTVPDSAEEAQELSMPVLDERLFKSPAVALQQAKNAVVKMSRRAARNVNLAAPLLIKMDEDVVSAINVRENLIDRMEVEVSNYLIKMTDQELGDDESHAVTELLNFVTEYERIGDYAVNIMEKSEELYEKEA
;
A
#
# COMPACT_ATOMS: atom_id res chain seq x y z
N SER A 1 7.59 -2.73 10.18
CA SER A 1 6.83 -2.59 8.92
C SER A 1 7.55 -1.63 7.98
N LYS A 2 7.35 -1.76 6.67
CA LYS A 2 7.95 -0.85 5.66
C LYS A 2 7.33 0.53 5.76
N ASP A 3 6.04 0.61 6.01
CA ASP A 3 5.33 1.88 6.14
C ASP A 3 5.77 2.64 7.39
N GLY A 4 6.03 1.94 8.49
CA GLY A 4 6.67 2.54 9.66
C GLY A 4 8.06 3.11 9.36
N LYS A 5 8.89 2.43 8.55
CA LYS A 5 10.18 2.96 8.10
C LYS A 5 10.02 4.17 7.18
N ARG A 6 9.06 4.14 6.25
CA ARG A 6 8.74 5.27 5.36
C ARG A 6 8.25 6.48 6.16
N THR A 7 7.36 6.27 7.13
CA THR A 7 6.87 7.34 8.02
C THR A 7 8.01 7.96 8.82
N ALA A 8 8.88 7.16 9.40
CA ALA A 8 10.08 7.64 10.12
C ALA A 8 11.01 8.43 9.18
N LEU A 9 11.19 8.00 7.94
CA LEU A 9 12.00 8.71 6.94
C LEU A 9 11.36 10.02 6.50
N ILE A 10 10.04 10.08 6.33
CA ILE A 10 9.32 11.33 6.03
C ILE A 10 9.56 12.34 7.16
N HIS A 11 9.44 11.91 8.40
CA HIS A 11 9.71 12.77 9.56
C HIS A 11 11.17 13.21 9.64
N LEU A 12 12.12 12.32 9.33
CA LEU A 12 13.54 12.64 9.27
C LEU A 12 13.84 13.66 8.16
N TYR A 13 13.32 13.46 6.95
CA TYR A 13 13.47 14.40 5.83
C TYR A 13 12.85 15.75 6.12
N PHE A 14 11.65 15.77 6.72
CA PHE A 14 11.00 17.00 7.15
C PHE A 14 11.91 17.80 8.10
N ASN A 15 12.49 17.14 9.09
CA ASN A 15 13.35 17.82 10.06
C ASN A 15 14.68 18.29 9.43
N ILE A 16 15.36 17.45 8.66
CA ILE A 16 16.66 17.81 8.05
C ILE A 16 16.47 18.91 7.01
N ILE A 17 15.59 18.71 6.03
CA ILE A 17 15.38 19.67 4.95
C ILE A 17 14.77 20.95 5.51
N GLY A 18 13.81 20.84 6.44
CA GLY A 18 13.18 21.96 7.10
C GLY A 18 14.19 22.83 7.85
N SER A 19 15.08 22.22 8.62
CA SER A 19 16.13 22.95 9.35
C SER A 19 17.10 23.66 8.40
N VAL A 20 17.52 23.02 7.33
CA VAL A 20 18.43 23.61 6.32
C VAL A 20 17.77 24.80 5.62
N VAL A 21 16.52 24.63 5.15
CA VAL A 21 15.77 25.67 4.45
C VAL A 21 15.50 26.85 5.37
N LEU A 22 15.07 26.59 6.61
CA LEU A 22 14.79 27.63 7.59
C LEU A 22 16.06 28.40 7.96
N LEU A 23 17.19 27.69 8.16
CA LEU A 23 18.48 28.31 8.44
C LEU A 23 18.91 29.22 7.28
N ALA A 24 18.81 28.75 6.06
CA ALA A 24 19.11 29.54 4.88
C ALA A 24 18.23 30.79 4.78
N ALA A 25 16.92 30.66 5.06
CA ALA A 25 15.98 31.78 5.06
C ALA A 25 16.33 32.81 6.15
N ILE A 26 16.64 32.36 7.38
CA ILE A 26 17.04 33.26 8.49
C ILE A 26 18.33 34.02 8.12
N TYR A 27 19.33 33.37 7.55
CA TYR A 27 20.56 34.04 7.11
C TYR A 27 20.29 35.00 5.96
N ALA A 28 19.45 34.64 5.00
CA ALA A 28 19.04 35.55 3.90
C ALA A 28 18.39 36.81 4.44
N VAL A 29 17.43 36.68 5.36
CA VAL A 29 16.78 37.82 6.02
C VAL A 29 17.80 38.68 6.81
N ARG A 30 18.71 38.02 7.53
CA ARG A 30 19.77 38.73 8.28
C ARG A 30 20.63 39.62 7.38
N TYR A 31 21.06 39.08 6.21
CA TYR A 31 21.97 39.84 5.32
C TYR A 31 21.25 40.86 4.43
N THR A 32 19.95 40.71 4.17
CA THR A 32 19.18 41.63 3.32
C THR A 32 18.49 42.73 4.11
N ILE A 33 17.78 42.39 5.17
CA ILE A 33 16.92 43.30 5.94
C ILE A 33 17.56 43.60 7.30
N GLY A 34 18.37 42.69 7.82
CA GLY A 34 18.87 42.71 9.20
C GLY A 34 17.88 42.12 10.18
N ILE A 35 18.40 41.54 11.26
CA ILE A 35 17.61 41.07 12.40
C ILE A 35 18.09 41.83 13.63
N PRO A 36 17.32 42.80 14.15
CA PRO A 36 17.76 43.70 15.26
C PRO A 36 18.20 42.90 16.50
N VAL A 37 17.48 41.82 16.84
CA VAL A 37 17.71 40.99 18.04
C VAL A 37 18.78 39.91 17.87
N TRP A 38 19.56 39.91 16.77
CA TRP A 38 20.52 38.85 16.47
C TRP A 38 21.61 38.63 17.52
N ASN A 39 22.05 39.73 18.15
CA ASN A 39 23.13 39.68 19.13
C ASN A 39 22.60 39.73 20.58
N ASP A 40 21.28 39.69 20.79
CA ASP A 40 20.70 39.75 22.11
C ASP A 40 20.88 38.42 22.87
N VAL A 41 21.01 38.56 24.20
CA VAL A 41 21.11 37.36 25.05
C VAL A 41 19.76 36.66 25.16
N MET A 42 19.72 35.44 24.75
CA MET A 42 18.53 34.62 24.75
C MET A 42 18.28 33.98 26.11
N ASN A 43 17.05 34.13 26.63
CA ASN A 43 16.58 33.38 27.79
C ASN A 43 15.85 32.10 27.36
N LYS A 44 15.55 31.20 28.33
CA LYS A 44 14.89 29.91 28.06
C LYS A 44 13.55 30.08 27.33
N SER A 45 12.78 31.11 27.68
CA SER A 45 11.49 31.40 27.05
C SER A 45 11.64 31.84 25.59
N SER A 46 12.63 32.69 25.30
CA SER A 46 12.93 33.13 23.94
C SER A 46 13.34 31.97 23.03
N ILE A 47 14.16 31.03 23.54
CA ILE A 47 14.55 29.83 22.80
C ILE A 47 13.33 28.96 22.50
N ALA A 48 12.46 28.72 23.50
CA ALA A 48 11.23 27.93 23.30
C ALA A 48 10.30 28.58 22.28
N ASN A 49 10.10 29.87 22.33
CA ASN A 49 9.24 30.62 21.41
C ASN A 49 9.78 30.57 19.97
N ILE A 50 11.09 30.75 19.78
CA ILE A 50 11.73 30.65 18.47
C ILE A 50 11.61 29.22 17.92
N HIS A 51 11.82 28.19 18.75
CA HIS A 51 11.64 26.82 18.35
C HIS A 51 10.21 26.53 17.90
N THR A 52 9.21 26.97 18.67
CA THR A 52 7.80 26.82 18.31
C THR A 52 7.47 27.54 16.99
N LEU A 53 7.90 28.81 16.87
CA LEU A 53 7.66 29.60 15.67
C LEU A 53 8.32 28.96 14.43
N SER A 54 9.55 28.49 14.57
CA SER A 54 10.28 27.82 13.48
C SER A 54 9.61 26.50 13.06
N SER A 55 9.10 25.73 14.03
CA SER A 55 8.37 24.48 13.76
C SER A 55 7.05 24.72 13.02
N VAL A 56 6.29 25.74 13.44
CA VAL A 56 5.05 26.14 12.77
C VAL A 56 5.34 26.65 11.36
N ALA A 57 6.37 27.49 11.18
CA ALA A 57 6.77 27.99 9.88
C ALA A 57 7.21 26.85 8.94
N ALA A 58 7.99 25.90 9.44
CA ALA A 58 8.38 24.72 8.69
C ALA A 58 7.15 23.87 8.27
N MET A 59 6.20 23.65 9.19
CA MET A 59 4.97 22.90 8.89
C MET A 59 4.18 23.57 7.75
N ILE A 60 3.94 24.89 7.83
CA ILE A 60 3.21 25.62 6.79
C ILE A 60 3.97 25.56 5.44
N LEU A 61 5.28 25.72 5.46
CA LEU A 61 6.11 25.70 4.27
C LEU A 61 6.13 24.33 3.59
N PHE A 62 6.20 23.23 4.37
CA PHE A 62 6.32 21.87 3.82
C PHE A 62 4.99 21.17 3.54
N LEU A 63 3.87 21.70 4.04
CA LEU A 63 2.55 21.11 3.81
C LEU A 63 2.24 20.89 2.32
N PRO A 64 2.49 21.84 1.40
CA PRO A 64 2.28 21.62 -0.04
C PRO A 64 3.28 20.62 -0.64
N PHE A 65 4.43 20.41 0.00
CA PHE A 65 5.49 19.49 -0.46
C PHE A 65 5.41 18.08 0.15
N SER A 66 4.36 17.76 0.89
CA SER A 66 4.16 16.45 1.51
C SER A 66 4.28 15.29 0.51
N ARG A 67 3.78 15.46 -0.73
CA ARG A 67 3.92 14.48 -1.80
C ARG A 67 5.38 14.25 -2.23
N VAL A 68 6.22 15.27 -2.17
CA VAL A 68 7.65 15.15 -2.51
C VAL A 68 8.37 14.35 -1.41
N LEU A 69 8.09 14.65 -0.15
CA LEU A 69 8.64 13.92 1.00
C LEU A 69 8.25 12.43 0.96
N SER A 70 6.98 12.14 0.65
CA SER A 70 6.49 10.77 0.47
C SER A 70 7.20 10.06 -0.67
N ARG A 71 7.41 10.71 -1.82
CA ARG A 71 8.17 10.14 -2.95
C ARG A 71 9.63 9.85 -2.57
N LEU A 72 10.29 10.73 -1.84
CA LEU A 72 11.66 10.52 -1.36
C LEU A 72 11.73 9.31 -0.41
N ALA A 73 10.75 9.15 0.49
CA ALA A 73 10.68 7.99 1.38
C ALA A 73 10.50 6.67 0.61
N VAL A 74 9.64 6.66 -0.41
CA VAL A 74 9.44 5.48 -1.29
C VAL A 74 10.69 5.17 -2.12
N LEU A 75 11.42 6.18 -2.61
CA LEU A 75 12.69 5.99 -3.32
C LEU A 75 13.78 5.38 -2.41
N THR A 76 13.77 5.75 -1.13
CA THR A 76 14.74 5.25 -0.14
C THR A 76 14.38 3.85 0.37
N VAL A 77 13.09 3.54 0.50
CA VAL A 77 12.57 2.22 0.86
C VAL A 77 11.62 1.76 -0.25
N PRO A 78 12.16 1.27 -1.36
CA PRO A 78 11.34 0.78 -2.45
C PRO A 78 10.59 -0.49 -2.06
N ASP A 79 9.46 -0.73 -2.71
CA ASP A 79 8.80 -2.03 -2.64
C ASP A 79 9.73 -3.08 -3.26
N SER A 80 9.76 -4.29 -2.69
CA SER A 80 10.46 -5.36 -3.37
C SER A 80 9.75 -5.65 -4.70
N ALA A 81 10.52 -6.04 -5.73
CA ALA A 81 9.94 -6.41 -7.02
C ALA A 81 8.89 -7.53 -6.87
N GLU A 82 9.08 -8.43 -5.90
CA GLU A 82 8.13 -9.48 -5.55
C GLU A 82 6.83 -8.92 -4.97
N GLU A 83 6.90 -7.94 -4.08
CA GLU A 83 5.71 -7.30 -3.51
C GLU A 83 4.93 -6.47 -4.54
N ALA A 84 5.64 -5.73 -5.40
CA ALA A 84 5.02 -4.99 -6.49
C ALA A 84 4.33 -5.95 -7.49
N GLN A 85 4.94 -7.08 -7.76
CA GLN A 85 4.37 -8.12 -8.63
C GLN A 85 3.21 -8.85 -7.95
N GLU A 86 3.29 -9.08 -6.65
CA GLU A 86 2.22 -9.68 -5.85
C GLU A 86 0.98 -8.77 -5.80
N LEU A 87 1.15 -7.46 -5.72
CA LEU A 87 0.07 -6.47 -5.67
C LEU A 87 -0.40 -6.01 -7.07
N SER A 88 0.20 -6.48 -8.16
CA SER A 88 -0.22 -6.11 -9.52
C SER A 88 -1.39 -6.96 -10.01
N MET A 89 -2.37 -6.34 -10.68
CA MET A 89 -3.43 -7.07 -11.38
C MET A 89 -2.85 -7.96 -12.50
N PRO A 90 -3.46 -9.13 -12.78
CA PRO A 90 -3.09 -9.92 -13.95
C PRO A 90 -3.46 -9.16 -15.23
N VAL A 91 -2.64 -9.31 -16.26
CA VAL A 91 -2.99 -8.80 -17.59
C VAL A 91 -3.77 -9.89 -18.32
N LEU A 92 -5.02 -9.61 -18.67
CA LEU A 92 -5.90 -10.51 -19.42
C LEU A 92 -6.22 -9.86 -20.78
N ASP A 93 -5.73 -10.46 -21.85
CA ASP A 93 -5.84 -9.90 -23.21
C ASP A 93 -6.85 -10.68 -24.03
N GLU A 94 -8.02 -10.10 -24.28
CA GLU A 94 -9.11 -10.71 -25.07
C GLU A 94 -8.69 -11.00 -26.53
N ARG A 95 -7.65 -10.34 -27.05
CA ARG A 95 -7.12 -10.64 -28.40
C ARG A 95 -6.58 -12.06 -28.51
N LEU A 96 -6.25 -12.68 -27.38
CA LEU A 96 -5.77 -14.07 -27.31
C LEU A 96 -6.89 -15.10 -27.48
N PHE A 97 -8.16 -14.71 -27.48
CA PHE A 97 -9.28 -15.62 -27.73
C PHE A 97 -9.20 -16.31 -29.09
N LYS A 98 -8.47 -15.73 -30.05
CA LYS A 98 -8.13 -16.39 -31.33
C LYS A 98 -7.26 -17.65 -31.16
N SER A 99 -6.65 -17.83 -30.00
CA SER A 99 -5.87 -18.99 -29.61
C SER A 99 -6.30 -19.46 -28.21
N PRO A 100 -7.40 -20.24 -28.10
CA PRO A 100 -8.03 -20.58 -26.82
C PRO A 100 -7.06 -21.19 -25.82
N ALA A 101 -6.14 -22.02 -26.22
CA ALA A 101 -5.13 -22.62 -25.34
C ALA A 101 -4.21 -21.56 -24.67
N VAL A 102 -3.85 -20.50 -25.41
CA VAL A 102 -3.02 -19.41 -24.87
C VAL A 102 -3.84 -18.54 -23.92
N ALA A 103 -5.08 -18.22 -24.28
CA ALA A 103 -6.00 -17.47 -23.42
C ALA A 103 -6.26 -18.22 -22.10
N LEU A 104 -6.50 -19.53 -22.18
CA LEU A 104 -6.69 -20.40 -21.03
C LEU A 104 -5.45 -20.45 -20.13
N GLN A 105 -4.25 -20.50 -20.71
CA GLN A 105 -3.00 -20.46 -19.95
C GLN A 105 -2.84 -19.11 -19.20
N GLN A 106 -3.26 -18.01 -19.83
CA GLN A 106 -3.23 -16.69 -19.19
C GLN A 106 -4.22 -16.63 -18.01
N ALA A 107 -5.44 -17.16 -18.17
CA ALA A 107 -6.41 -17.28 -17.09
C ALA A 107 -5.90 -18.18 -15.95
N LYS A 108 -5.30 -19.33 -16.24
CA LYS A 108 -4.68 -20.21 -15.25
C LYS A 108 -3.62 -19.48 -14.42
N ASN A 109 -2.77 -18.70 -15.06
CA ASN A 109 -1.74 -17.90 -14.36
C ASN A 109 -2.37 -16.86 -13.43
N ALA A 110 -3.48 -16.24 -13.84
CA ALA A 110 -4.22 -15.29 -13.01
C ALA A 110 -4.83 -15.98 -11.79
N VAL A 111 -5.47 -17.14 -11.97
CA VAL A 111 -6.07 -17.95 -10.89
C VAL A 111 -5.00 -18.42 -9.89
N VAL A 112 -3.83 -18.88 -10.38
CA VAL A 112 -2.69 -19.23 -9.51
C VAL A 112 -2.20 -18.01 -8.70
N LYS A 113 -2.20 -16.82 -9.29
CA LYS A 113 -1.83 -15.60 -8.58
C LYS A 113 -2.85 -15.24 -7.50
N MET A 114 -4.14 -15.43 -7.78
CA MET A 114 -5.23 -15.23 -6.83
C MET A 114 -5.12 -16.20 -5.65
N SER A 115 -4.90 -17.48 -5.89
CA SER A 115 -4.73 -18.51 -4.84
C SER A 115 -3.59 -18.20 -3.88
N ARG A 116 -2.45 -17.70 -4.40
CA ARG A 116 -1.31 -17.28 -3.56
C ARG A 116 -1.65 -16.11 -2.66
N ARG A 117 -2.45 -15.15 -3.14
CA ARG A 117 -2.90 -14.00 -2.35
C ARG A 117 -3.85 -14.41 -1.24
N ALA A 118 -4.85 -15.23 -1.55
CA ALA A 118 -5.78 -15.77 -0.57
C ALA A 118 -5.05 -16.55 0.53
N ALA A 119 -4.14 -17.45 0.14
CA ALA A 119 -3.31 -18.20 1.10
C ALA A 119 -2.45 -17.27 1.97
N ARG A 120 -1.88 -16.19 1.39
CA ARG A 120 -1.10 -15.22 2.14
C ARG A 120 -1.96 -14.43 3.13
N ASN A 121 -3.18 -14.03 2.75
CA ASN A 121 -4.11 -13.35 3.66
C ASN A 121 -4.44 -14.24 4.88
N VAL A 122 -4.74 -15.52 4.69
CA VAL A 122 -4.95 -16.45 5.79
C VAL A 122 -3.73 -16.54 6.72
N ASN A 123 -2.53 -16.66 6.14
CA ASN A 123 -1.29 -16.73 6.93
C ASN A 123 -0.98 -15.43 7.68
N LEU A 124 -1.46 -14.28 7.21
CA LEU A 124 -1.33 -13.01 7.89
C LEU A 124 -2.41 -12.81 8.96
N ALA A 125 -3.62 -13.30 8.72
CA ALA A 125 -4.75 -13.15 9.64
C ALA A 125 -4.62 -14.03 10.89
N ALA A 126 -4.13 -15.25 10.75
CA ALA A 126 -4.06 -16.20 11.87
C ALA A 126 -3.23 -15.69 13.09
N PRO A 127 -2.05 -15.06 12.93
CA PRO A 127 -1.30 -14.48 14.05
C PRO A 127 -2.01 -13.34 14.78
N LEU A 128 -2.95 -12.63 14.13
CA LEU A 128 -3.69 -11.53 14.74
C LEU A 128 -4.55 -11.99 15.93
N LEU A 129 -4.95 -13.25 15.98
CA LEU A 129 -5.64 -13.85 17.12
C LEU A 129 -4.79 -13.86 18.41
N ILE A 130 -3.47 -13.78 18.28
CA ILE A 130 -2.54 -13.79 19.42
C ILE A 130 -2.02 -12.39 19.71
N LYS A 131 -1.75 -11.60 18.67
CA LYS A 131 -1.21 -10.24 18.79
C LYS A 131 -1.72 -9.38 17.66
N MET A 132 -2.41 -8.30 18.03
CA MET A 132 -2.91 -7.32 17.07
C MET A 132 -1.79 -6.51 16.45
N ASP A 133 -1.87 -6.25 15.13
CA ASP A 133 -0.93 -5.45 14.35
C ASP A 133 -1.69 -4.73 13.24
N GLU A 134 -1.87 -3.42 13.38
CA GLU A 134 -2.62 -2.58 12.43
C GLU A 134 -2.01 -2.56 11.02
N ASP A 135 -0.68 -2.71 10.90
CA ASP A 135 -0.02 -2.79 9.61
C ASP A 135 -0.41 -4.09 8.86
N VAL A 136 -0.58 -5.18 9.62
CA VAL A 136 -1.03 -6.47 9.07
C VAL A 136 -2.49 -6.38 8.64
N VAL A 137 -3.35 -5.75 9.45
CA VAL A 137 -4.76 -5.49 9.10
C VAL A 137 -4.85 -4.71 7.80
N SER A 138 -4.13 -3.61 7.68
CA SER A 138 -4.07 -2.81 6.45
C SER A 138 -3.60 -3.63 5.25
N ALA A 139 -2.59 -4.49 5.43
CA ALA A 139 -2.05 -5.33 4.37
C ALA A 139 -3.05 -6.42 3.90
N ILE A 140 -3.85 -6.98 4.81
CA ILE A 140 -4.93 -7.93 4.49
C ILE A 140 -5.99 -7.23 3.64
N ASN A 141 -6.50 -6.07 4.09
CA ASN A 141 -7.52 -5.31 3.38
C ASN A 141 -7.09 -4.90 1.96
N VAL A 142 -5.84 -4.48 1.77
CA VAL A 142 -5.30 -4.15 0.44
C VAL A 142 -5.30 -5.37 -0.48
N ARG A 143 -4.94 -6.55 0.01
CA ARG A 143 -4.94 -7.80 -0.78
C ARG A 143 -6.33 -8.29 -1.06
N GLU A 144 -7.25 -8.16 -0.11
CA GLU A 144 -8.66 -8.52 -0.31
C GLU A 144 -9.28 -7.74 -1.44
N ASN A 145 -9.17 -6.42 -1.42
CA ASN A 145 -9.63 -5.58 -2.54
C ASN A 145 -9.05 -5.98 -3.91
N LEU A 146 -7.85 -6.60 -3.93
CA LEU A 146 -7.27 -7.13 -5.15
C LEU A 146 -7.83 -8.49 -5.52
N ILE A 147 -8.16 -9.34 -4.57
CA ILE A 147 -8.79 -10.64 -4.77
C ILE A 147 -10.18 -10.44 -5.37
N ASP A 148 -11.00 -9.55 -4.79
CA ASP A 148 -12.34 -9.19 -5.28
C ASP A 148 -12.29 -8.70 -6.74
N ARG A 149 -11.36 -7.79 -7.02
CA ARG A 149 -11.19 -7.29 -8.38
C ARG A 149 -10.74 -8.38 -9.34
N MET A 150 -9.88 -9.29 -8.89
CA MET A 150 -9.46 -10.42 -9.71
C MET A 150 -10.60 -11.40 -9.95
N GLU A 151 -11.45 -11.65 -8.96
CA GLU A 151 -12.65 -12.46 -9.13
C GLU A 151 -13.48 -11.93 -10.30
N VAL A 152 -13.81 -10.64 -10.29
CA VAL A 152 -14.61 -10.01 -11.34
C VAL A 152 -13.90 -10.05 -12.70
N GLU A 153 -12.63 -9.66 -12.76
CA GLU A 153 -11.90 -9.55 -14.04
C GLU A 153 -11.63 -10.93 -14.66
N VAL A 154 -11.22 -11.93 -13.84
CA VAL A 154 -10.92 -13.28 -14.33
C VAL A 154 -12.20 -14.00 -14.73
N SER A 155 -13.27 -13.89 -13.93
CA SER A 155 -14.56 -14.49 -14.26
C SER A 155 -15.13 -13.91 -15.55
N ASN A 156 -15.11 -12.59 -15.72
CA ASN A 156 -15.56 -11.96 -16.97
C ASN A 156 -14.74 -12.39 -18.19
N TYR A 157 -13.42 -12.53 -18.03
CA TYR A 157 -12.54 -13.02 -19.08
C TYR A 157 -12.88 -14.48 -19.48
N LEU A 158 -13.06 -15.36 -18.48
CA LEU A 158 -13.43 -16.76 -18.69
C LEU A 158 -14.83 -16.91 -19.31
N ILE A 159 -15.80 -16.11 -18.86
CA ILE A 159 -17.16 -16.10 -19.45
C ILE A 159 -17.11 -15.68 -20.93
N LYS A 160 -16.42 -14.58 -21.24
CA LYS A 160 -16.26 -14.16 -22.65
C LYS A 160 -15.54 -15.20 -23.50
N MET A 161 -14.66 -16.01 -22.89
CA MET A 161 -13.99 -17.08 -23.57
C MET A 161 -14.97 -18.20 -23.96
N THR A 162 -16.07 -18.43 -23.22
CA THR A 162 -17.11 -19.41 -23.59
C THR A 162 -17.90 -19.03 -24.84
N ASP A 163 -17.88 -17.75 -25.25
CA ASP A 163 -18.49 -17.30 -26.50
C ASP A 163 -17.69 -17.70 -27.75
N GLN A 164 -16.49 -18.27 -27.55
CA GLN A 164 -15.64 -18.77 -28.63
C GLN A 164 -15.91 -20.25 -28.90
N GLU A 165 -15.49 -20.75 -30.06
CA GLU A 165 -15.53 -22.19 -30.38
C GLU A 165 -14.43 -22.92 -29.56
N LEU A 166 -14.81 -23.42 -28.39
CA LEU A 166 -13.93 -24.18 -27.49
C LEU A 166 -14.10 -25.70 -27.76
N GLY A 167 -13.01 -26.43 -27.63
CA GLY A 167 -13.08 -27.88 -27.52
C GLY A 167 -13.62 -28.33 -26.15
N ASP A 168 -13.99 -29.60 -26.02
CA ASP A 168 -14.55 -30.15 -24.78
C ASP A 168 -13.59 -29.96 -23.58
N ASP A 169 -12.30 -30.27 -23.80
CA ASP A 169 -11.27 -30.13 -22.75
C ASP A 169 -11.10 -28.67 -22.30
N GLU A 170 -11.17 -27.72 -23.24
CA GLU A 170 -11.06 -26.30 -22.94
C GLU A 170 -12.30 -25.78 -22.18
N SER A 171 -13.50 -26.22 -22.58
CA SER A 171 -14.75 -25.90 -21.90
C SER A 171 -14.78 -26.40 -20.46
N HIS A 172 -14.31 -27.64 -20.24
CA HIS A 172 -14.14 -28.20 -18.91
C HIS A 172 -13.15 -27.39 -18.08
N ALA A 173 -12.00 -27.04 -18.65
CA ALA A 173 -11.00 -26.24 -17.95
C ALA A 173 -11.49 -24.82 -17.59
N VAL A 174 -12.28 -24.16 -18.45
CA VAL A 174 -12.92 -22.87 -18.15
C VAL A 174 -13.86 -22.99 -16.95
N THR A 175 -14.71 -24.03 -16.94
CA THR A 175 -15.64 -24.28 -15.84
C THR A 175 -14.91 -24.53 -14.53
N GLU A 176 -13.84 -25.31 -14.56
CA GLU A 176 -13.00 -25.59 -13.39
C GLU A 176 -12.34 -24.32 -12.85
N LEU A 177 -11.80 -23.48 -13.74
CA LEU A 177 -11.19 -22.21 -13.35
C LEU A 177 -12.19 -21.23 -12.75
N LEU A 178 -13.42 -21.16 -13.25
CA LEU A 178 -14.50 -20.34 -12.66
C LEU A 178 -14.80 -20.79 -11.23
N ASN A 179 -14.86 -22.10 -10.99
CA ASN A 179 -15.04 -22.62 -9.64
C ASN A 179 -13.87 -22.25 -8.71
N PHE A 180 -12.62 -22.36 -9.19
CA PHE A 180 -11.45 -21.97 -8.40
C PHE A 180 -11.43 -20.48 -8.08
N VAL A 181 -11.84 -19.60 -9.00
CA VAL A 181 -11.94 -18.17 -8.75
C VAL A 181 -12.85 -17.89 -7.57
N THR A 182 -14.05 -18.47 -7.55
CA THR A 182 -15.02 -18.32 -6.45
C THR A 182 -14.49 -18.89 -5.13
N GLU A 183 -13.84 -20.07 -5.15
CA GLU A 183 -13.31 -20.66 -3.92
C GLU A 183 -12.13 -19.86 -3.36
N TYR A 184 -11.29 -19.25 -4.19
CA TYR A 184 -10.17 -18.45 -3.71
C TYR A 184 -10.60 -17.07 -3.16
N GLU A 185 -11.64 -16.47 -3.69
CA GLU A 185 -12.28 -15.30 -3.09
C GLU A 185 -12.85 -15.65 -1.72
N ARG A 186 -13.60 -16.75 -1.58
CA ARG A 186 -14.11 -17.20 -0.27
C ARG A 186 -13.01 -17.47 0.77
N ILE A 187 -11.84 -17.95 0.33
CA ILE A 187 -10.67 -18.11 1.23
C ILE A 187 -10.14 -16.74 1.66
N GLY A 188 -10.13 -15.76 0.78
CA GLY A 188 -9.80 -14.37 1.09
C GLY A 188 -10.77 -13.79 2.14
N ASP A 189 -12.07 -13.92 1.91
CA ASP A 189 -13.15 -13.55 2.85
C ASP A 189 -12.96 -14.16 4.24
N TYR A 190 -12.57 -15.44 4.31
CA TYR A 190 -12.29 -16.07 5.60
C TYR A 190 -11.10 -15.44 6.33
N ALA A 191 -10.09 -14.97 5.59
CA ALA A 191 -8.98 -14.25 6.21
C ALA A 191 -9.43 -12.89 6.79
N VAL A 192 -10.32 -12.18 6.11
CA VAL A 192 -10.94 -10.95 6.62
C VAL A 192 -11.79 -11.25 7.85
N ASN A 193 -12.62 -12.30 7.82
CA ASN A 193 -13.42 -12.68 8.97
C ASN A 193 -12.56 -13.02 10.21
N ILE A 194 -11.40 -13.68 10.03
CA ILE A 194 -10.46 -13.96 11.13
C ILE A 194 -9.88 -12.63 11.66
N MET A 195 -9.50 -11.72 10.79
CA MET A 195 -8.98 -10.41 11.14
C MET A 195 -10.00 -9.60 11.95
N GLU A 196 -11.25 -9.48 11.48
CA GLU A 196 -12.33 -8.75 12.17
C GLU A 196 -12.64 -9.36 13.55
N LYS A 197 -12.63 -10.70 13.66
CA LYS A 197 -12.82 -11.35 14.95
C LYS A 197 -11.65 -11.11 15.90
N SER A 198 -10.43 -10.96 15.37
CA SER A 198 -9.28 -10.59 16.18
C SER A 198 -9.42 -9.16 16.71
N GLU A 199 -9.89 -8.22 15.90
CA GLU A 199 -10.18 -6.83 16.31
C GLU A 199 -11.22 -6.79 17.42
N GLU A 200 -12.36 -7.48 17.24
CA GLU A 200 -13.42 -7.58 18.27
C GLU A 200 -12.93 -8.16 19.62
N LEU A 201 -12.02 -9.14 19.58
CA LEU A 201 -11.45 -9.72 20.79
C LEU A 201 -10.58 -8.71 21.55
N TYR A 202 -9.71 -8.00 20.82
CA TYR A 202 -8.83 -6.98 21.40
C TYR A 202 -9.60 -5.79 21.97
N GLU A 203 -10.67 -5.33 21.32
CA GLU A 203 -11.54 -4.26 21.82
C GLU A 203 -12.28 -4.64 23.13
N LYS A 204 -12.56 -5.92 23.34
CA LYS A 204 -13.23 -6.40 24.55
C LYS A 204 -12.29 -6.62 25.73
N GLU A 205 -10.99 -6.77 25.45
CA GLU A 205 -9.97 -6.98 26.48
C GLU A 205 -9.27 -5.67 26.90
N ALA A 206 -9.46 -4.56 26.16
CA ALA A 206 -8.92 -3.24 26.42
C ALA A 206 -9.80 -2.42 27.36
#